data_883a2fd6fb4b2952d7c0f6b0ed08c3f7
#
_entry.id   883a2fd6fb4b2952d7c0f6b0ed08c3f7
#
_cell.length_a   1.000
_cell.length_b   1.000
_cell.length_c   1.000
_cell.angle_alpha   90.00
_cell.angle_beta   90.00
_cell.angle_gamma   90.00
#
_symmetry.space_group_name_H-M   'P 1'
#
loop_
_entity.id
_entity.type
_entity.pdbx_description
1 polymer ?
#
loop_
_entity_poly.entity_id
_entity_poly.type
_entity_poly.pdbx_seq_one_letter_code
_entity_poly.pdbx_strand_id
1 'polypeptide(L)'
;ENIVGKPLAAHGIISVGIEKTKAADWERTKVKYNLPEDYLLYVGRIDAIKLNNIVDYFLSYKKKYVGSRLKLVLVGGIFGKTVEHPDIIYTGFVDDAEKVAIQLNAKVIVNPSRYESLSLILLETMSEGKAMLVNGRCNVLREHCEKSNYAALYYMSRRDFMRKLHNLENSETLRQQMGEKGRHYVQENYNWEMIIGRMKNVIQMLS
;
A
#
# COMPACT_ATOMS: atom_id res chain seq x y z
N GLU A 1 -11.27 -18.45 18.61
CA GLU A 1 -10.59 -19.64 19.18
C GLU A 1 -10.03 -19.35 20.56
N ASN A 2 -10.28 -20.23 21.46
CA ASN A 2 -9.99 -20.12 22.87
C ASN A 2 -8.52 -20.45 23.14
N ILE A 3 -7.64 -19.47 23.16
CA ILE A 3 -6.20 -19.67 23.43
C ILE A 3 -5.96 -20.11 24.90
N VAL A 4 -6.88 -19.84 25.82
CA VAL A 4 -6.78 -20.16 27.25
C VAL A 4 -7.79 -21.21 27.74
N GLY A 5 -8.51 -21.89 26.88
CA GLY A 5 -9.47 -22.95 27.24
C GLY A 5 -10.71 -22.50 28.02
N LYS A 6 -10.96 -21.18 28.16
CA LYS A 6 -12.14 -20.60 28.78
C LYS A 6 -12.94 -19.76 27.79
N PRO A 7 -14.28 -19.86 27.73
CA PRO A 7 -15.10 -19.00 26.92
C PRO A 7 -14.92 -17.55 27.37
N LEU A 8 -14.70 -16.63 26.41
CA LEU A 8 -14.71 -15.19 26.68
C LEU A 8 -16.17 -14.76 26.93
N ALA A 9 -16.43 -14.06 28.01
CA ALA A 9 -17.78 -13.56 28.35
C ALA A 9 -18.28 -12.54 27.32
N ALA A 10 -17.37 -11.68 26.82
CA ALA A 10 -17.61 -10.80 25.69
C ALA A 10 -16.30 -10.54 24.97
N HIS A 11 -16.34 -10.41 23.64
CA HIS A 11 -15.18 -10.05 22.83
C HIS A 11 -15.61 -9.32 21.56
N GLY A 12 -14.71 -8.54 21.01
CA GLY A 12 -14.91 -7.85 19.73
C GLY A 12 -13.58 -7.61 19.04
N ILE A 13 -13.59 -7.60 17.71
CA ILE A 13 -12.44 -7.19 16.91
C ILE A 13 -12.54 -5.70 16.70
N ILE A 14 -11.56 -4.96 17.24
CA ILE A 14 -11.42 -3.53 17.09
C ILE A 14 -10.19 -3.29 16.22
N SER A 15 -10.37 -2.58 15.12
CA SER A 15 -9.29 -2.16 14.23
C SER A 15 -8.79 -0.77 14.61
N VAL A 16 -7.95 -0.18 13.77
CA VAL A 16 -7.47 1.19 13.89
C VAL A 16 -8.15 2.06 12.83
N GLY A 17 -8.47 3.31 13.18
CA GLY A 17 -8.96 4.29 12.21
C GLY A 17 -7.82 4.86 11.36
N ILE A 18 -8.14 5.23 10.13
CA ILE A 18 -7.20 5.91 9.23
C ILE A 18 -7.47 7.41 9.30
N GLU A 19 -6.42 8.17 9.56
CA GLU A 19 -6.45 9.63 9.58
C GLU A 19 -5.75 10.17 8.33
N LYS A 20 -6.29 11.26 7.77
CA LYS A 20 -5.67 11.92 6.62
C LYS A 20 -4.62 12.92 7.09
N THR A 21 -3.39 12.68 6.70
CA THR A 21 -2.30 13.63 6.88
C THR A 21 -2.29 14.62 5.71
N LYS A 22 -2.08 15.91 5.99
CA LYS A 22 -1.93 16.93 4.96
C LYS A 22 -0.64 16.70 4.19
N ALA A 23 -0.71 16.66 2.85
CA ALA A 23 0.45 16.52 1.99
C ALA A 23 1.34 17.77 2.04
N ALA A 24 2.64 17.56 1.94
CA ALA A 24 3.62 18.62 1.68
C ALA A 24 3.48 19.17 0.25
N ASP A 25 4.16 20.30 -0.02
CA ASP A 25 4.24 20.83 -1.37
C ASP A 25 4.92 19.84 -2.32
N TRP A 26 4.21 19.50 -3.40
CA TRP A 26 4.66 18.48 -4.34
C TRP A 26 5.91 18.88 -5.11
N GLU A 27 5.96 20.09 -5.67
CA GLU A 27 7.08 20.52 -6.49
C GLU A 27 8.38 20.58 -5.69
N ARG A 28 8.30 21.06 -4.45
CA ARG A 28 9.44 21.06 -3.53
C ARG A 28 9.86 19.63 -3.17
N THR A 29 8.92 18.75 -2.89
CA THR A 29 9.17 17.33 -2.54
C THR A 29 9.80 16.59 -3.73
N LYS A 30 9.27 16.81 -4.94
CA LYS A 30 9.76 16.21 -6.18
C LYS A 30 11.21 16.59 -6.45
N VAL A 31 11.55 17.87 -6.32
CA VAL A 31 12.93 18.36 -6.51
C VAL A 31 13.86 17.80 -5.42
N LYS A 32 13.45 17.85 -4.16
CA LYS A 32 14.25 17.37 -3.02
C LYS A 32 14.73 15.93 -3.17
N TYR A 33 13.85 15.06 -3.67
CA TYR A 33 14.12 13.62 -3.80
C TYR A 33 14.39 13.17 -5.23
N ASN A 34 14.49 14.11 -6.18
CA ASN A 34 14.69 13.82 -7.61
C ASN A 34 13.68 12.79 -8.16
N LEU A 35 12.39 13.00 -7.85
CA LEU A 35 11.32 12.06 -8.20
C LEU A 35 10.95 12.17 -9.68
N PRO A 36 10.70 11.05 -10.36
CA PRO A 36 10.26 11.04 -11.76
C PRO A 36 8.77 11.36 -11.88
N GLU A 37 8.30 11.63 -13.11
CA GLU A 37 6.87 11.83 -13.39
C GLU A 37 6.05 10.55 -13.19
N ASP A 38 6.54 9.44 -13.70
CA ASP A 38 5.85 8.16 -13.65
C ASP A 38 6.62 7.18 -12.76
N TYR A 39 6.02 6.73 -11.65
CA TYR A 39 6.68 5.78 -10.78
C TYR A 39 5.73 4.76 -10.12
N LEU A 40 6.30 3.57 -9.89
CA LEU A 40 5.82 2.56 -8.97
C LEU A 40 6.43 2.88 -7.61
N LEU A 41 5.60 3.08 -6.60
CA LEU A 41 6.02 3.47 -5.26
C LEU A 41 5.97 2.28 -4.29
N TYR A 42 7.03 2.10 -3.53
CA TYR A 42 7.05 1.31 -2.31
C TYR A 42 7.31 2.24 -1.11
N VAL A 43 6.56 2.04 -0.03
CA VAL A 43 6.75 2.75 1.24
C VAL A 43 6.91 1.73 2.37
N GLY A 44 8.01 1.81 3.09
CA GLY A 44 8.27 0.94 4.23
C GLY A 44 9.75 0.66 4.43
N ARG A 45 10.06 -0.25 5.35
CA ARG A 45 11.43 -0.66 5.61
C ARG A 45 12.02 -1.38 4.39
N ILE A 46 13.19 -0.90 3.95
CA ILE A 46 13.90 -1.43 2.79
C ILE A 46 14.86 -2.52 3.24
N ASP A 47 14.38 -3.75 3.24
CA ASP A 47 15.15 -4.97 3.50
C ASP A 47 14.63 -6.14 2.64
N ALA A 48 15.38 -7.24 2.62
CA ALA A 48 15.07 -8.40 1.79
C ALA A 48 13.71 -9.06 2.14
N ILE A 49 13.27 -8.97 3.39
CA ILE A 49 12.01 -9.57 3.86
C ILE A 49 10.81 -8.75 3.38
N LYS A 50 10.88 -7.43 3.58
CA LYS A 50 9.78 -6.51 3.22
C LYS A 50 9.70 -6.26 1.71
N LEU A 51 10.84 -6.08 1.05
CA LEU A 51 10.90 -5.92 -0.41
C LEU A 51 10.57 -7.23 -1.15
N ASN A 52 10.84 -8.38 -0.52
CA ASN A 52 10.70 -9.67 -1.17
C ASN A 52 11.40 -9.64 -2.56
N ASN A 53 10.71 -9.97 -3.63
CA ASN A 53 11.27 -10.00 -4.99
C ASN A 53 10.89 -8.78 -5.84
N ILE A 54 10.46 -7.65 -5.23
CA ILE A 54 9.86 -6.54 -6.00
C ILE A 54 10.86 -5.91 -6.98
N VAL A 55 12.12 -5.77 -6.58
CA VAL A 55 13.18 -5.21 -7.44
C VAL A 55 13.40 -6.09 -8.66
N ASP A 56 13.55 -7.41 -8.48
CA ASP A 56 13.69 -8.36 -9.59
C ASP A 56 12.46 -8.38 -10.51
N TYR A 57 11.26 -8.34 -9.91
CA TYR A 57 10.01 -8.30 -10.68
C TYR A 57 9.89 -7.02 -11.50
N PHE A 58 10.27 -5.88 -10.92
CA PHE A 58 10.26 -4.59 -11.61
C PHE A 58 11.30 -4.54 -12.74
N LEU A 59 12.52 -5.00 -12.52
CA LEU A 59 13.54 -5.06 -13.56
C LEU A 59 13.15 -6.03 -14.69
N SER A 60 12.49 -7.15 -14.35
CA SER A 60 11.90 -8.05 -15.35
C SER A 60 10.77 -7.38 -16.13
N TYR A 61 9.97 -6.52 -15.46
CA TYR A 61 8.95 -5.72 -16.12
C TYR A 61 9.56 -4.76 -17.13
N LYS A 62 10.60 -4.00 -16.76
CA LYS A 62 11.31 -3.06 -17.64
C LYS A 62 11.91 -3.76 -18.87
N LYS A 63 12.50 -4.95 -18.68
CA LYS A 63 13.02 -5.75 -19.80
C LYS A 63 11.93 -6.18 -20.78
N LYS A 64 10.74 -6.50 -20.29
CA LYS A 64 9.62 -6.95 -21.12
C LYS A 64 8.90 -5.78 -21.81
N TYR A 65 8.71 -4.67 -21.13
CA TYR A 65 7.98 -3.50 -21.60
C TYR A 65 8.93 -2.31 -21.80
N VAL A 66 9.75 -2.40 -22.83
CA VAL A 66 10.84 -1.45 -23.13
C VAL A 66 10.39 0.01 -23.26
N GLY A 67 9.13 0.25 -23.66
CA GLY A 67 8.54 1.58 -23.76
C GLY A 67 8.04 2.17 -22.43
N SER A 68 8.05 1.41 -21.33
CA SER A 68 7.62 1.91 -20.02
C SER A 68 8.58 2.94 -19.46
N ARG A 69 8.04 4.11 -19.09
CA ARG A 69 8.79 5.19 -18.42
C ARG A 69 8.77 5.07 -16.89
N LEU A 70 8.05 4.08 -16.34
CA LEU A 70 8.00 3.87 -14.90
C LEU A 70 9.40 3.71 -14.31
N LYS A 71 9.64 4.38 -13.18
CA LYS A 71 10.74 4.10 -12.27
C LYS A 71 10.19 3.48 -10.98
N LEU A 72 11.04 2.77 -10.25
CA LEU A 72 10.72 2.25 -8.91
C LEU A 72 11.27 3.22 -7.88
N VAL A 73 10.38 3.82 -7.10
CA VAL A 73 10.73 4.69 -5.98
C VAL A 73 10.53 3.93 -4.68
N LEU A 74 11.58 3.84 -3.87
CA LEU A 74 11.61 3.14 -2.59
C LEU A 74 11.79 4.17 -1.47
N VAL A 75 10.75 4.35 -0.66
CA VAL A 75 10.69 5.29 0.46
C VAL A 75 10.81 4.55 1.78
N GLY A 76 11.79 4.93 2.59
CA GLY A 76 11.98 4.42 3.95
C GLY A 76 13.43 4.14 4.31
N GLY A 77 13.64 3.72 5.56
CA GLY A 77 14.97 3.36 6.05
C GLY A 77 15.54 2.13 5.34
N ILE A 78 16.81 2.19 4.98
CA ILE A 78 17.55 1.13 4.28
C ILE A 78 18.26 0.25 5.32
N PHE A 79 17.90 -1.04 5.38
CA PHE A 79 18.41 -2.02 6.33
C PHE A 79 19.05 -3.24 5.64
N GLY A 80 19.45 -3.10 4.39
CA GLY A 80 20.03 -4.19 3.61
C GLY A 80 20.81 -3.68 2.40
N LYS A 81 21.17 -4.61 1.51
CA LYS A 81 21.85 -4.26 0.25
C LYS A 81 20.86 -3.58 -0.70
N THR A 82 21.33 -2.52 -1.34
CA THR A 82 20.61 -1.83 -2.41
C THR A 82 21.04 -2.35 -3.78
N VAL A 83 20.17 -2.20 -4.76
CA VAL A 83 20.46 -2.46 -6.17
C VAL A 83 20.59 -1.12 -6.87
N GLU A 84 21.79 -0.80 -7.36
CA GLU A 84 22.02 0.39 -8.16
C GLU A 84 21.52 0.16 -9.60
N HIS A 85 20.55 0.96 -10.02
CA HIS A 85 19.97 0.90 -11.36
C HIS A 85 19.35 2.26 -11.72
N PRO A 86 19.46 2.77 -12.97
CA PRO A 86 18.95 4.07 -13.36
C PRO A 86 17.42 4.23 -13.22
N ASP A 87 16.70 3.12 -13.15
CA ASP A 87 15.25 3.10 -12.94
C ASP A 87 14.83 2.83 -11.49
N ILE A 88 15.77 2.85 -10.52
CA ILE A 88 15.49 2.64 -9.09
C ILE A 88 15.99 3.86 -8.31
N ILE A 89 15.11 4.44 -7.50
CA ILE A 89 15.39 5.61 -6.67
C ILE A 89 15.12 5.25 -5.21
N TYR A 90 16.08 5.55 -4.35
CA TYR A 90 15.96 5.41 -2.89
C TYR A 90 15.91 6.81 -2.29
N THR A 91 14.81 7.16 -1.62
CA THR A 91 14.70 8.47 -0.96
C THR A 91 15.31 8.49 0.44
N GLY A 92 15.50 7.31 1.04
CA GLY A 92 15.71 7.21 2.47
C GLY A 92 14.43 7.51 3.25
N PHE A 93 14.59 7.90 4.51
CA PHE A 93 13.47 8.28 5.36
C PHE A 93 12.93 9.66 4.94
N VAL A 94 11.62 9.80 4.89
CA VAL A 94 10.90 11.05 4.60
C VAL A 94 9.93 11.33 5.74
N ASP A 95 9.54 12.59 5.95
CA ASP A 95 8.50 12.91 6.92
C ASP A 95 7.09 12.52 6.41
N ASP A 96 6.10 12.50 7.30
CA ASP A 96 4.76 12.03 6.97
C ASP A 96 4.07 12.89 5.91
N ALA A 97 4.27 14.20 5.91
CA ALA A 97 3.65 15.09 4.92
C ALA A 97 4.29 14.89 3.52
N GLU A 98 5.60 14.69 3.46
CA GLU A 98 6.32 14.36 2.22
C GLU A 98 5.94 12.95 1.73
N LYS A 99 5.80 11.97 2.64
CA LYS A 99 5.30 10.62 2.31
C LYS A 99 3.96 10.69 1.60
N VAL A 100 3.01 11.47 2.14
CA VAL A 100 1.69 11.64 1.52
C VAL A 100 1.79 12.32 0.17
N ALA A 101 2.62 13.36 0.02
CA ALA A 101 2.83 14.02 -1.27
C ALA A 101 3.38 13.02 -2.33
N ILE A 102 4.33 12.16 -1.94
CA ILE A 102 4.88 11.11 -2.81
C ILE A 102 3.81 10.04 -3.14
N GLN A 103 2.99 9.64 -2.17
CA GLN A 103 1.90 8.67 -2.40
C GLN A 103 0.85 9.21 -3.38
N LEU A 104 0.41 10.47 -3.20
CA LEU A 104 -0.60 11.11 -4.05
C LEU A 104 -0.16 11.25 -5.50
N ASN A 105 1.14 11.39 -5.76
CA ASN A 105 1.68 11.55 -7.12
C ASN A 105 2.19 10.24 -7.73
N ALA A 106 2.21 9.13 -6.97
CA ALA A 106 2.56 7.83 -7.51
C ALA A 106 1.54 7.35 -8.56
N LYS A 107 2.02 6.74 -9.63
CA LYS A 107 1.14 6.13 -10.64
C LYS A 107 0.49 4.85 -10.12
N VAL A 108 1.28 4.01 -9.45
CA VAL A 108 0.84 2.79 -8.76
C VAL A 108 1.65 2.65 -7.48
N ILE A 109 1.02 2.17 -6.41
CA ILE A 109 1.71 1.83 -5.15
C ILE A 109 1.81 0.31 -5.05
N VAL A 110 2.91 -0.22 -4.48
CA VAL A 110 3.12 -1.66 -4.33
C VAL A 110 3.42 -2.04 -2.89
N ASN A 111 2.77 -3.10 -2.40
CA ASN A 111 3.18 -3.78 -1.17
C ASN A 111 3.56 -5.23 -1.47
N PRO A 112 4.87 -5.55 -1.55
CA PRO A 112 5.35 -6.89 -1.86
C PRO A 112 5.45 -7.80 -0.63
N SER A 113 5.13 -7.33 0.56
CA SER A 113 5.26 -8.05 1.82
C SER A 113 4.49 -9.38 1.80
N ARG A 114 5.09 -10.41 2.36
CA ARG A 114 4.43 -11.71 2.59
C ARG A 114 3.72 -11.80 3.94
N TYR A 115 4.02 -10.88 4.84
CA TYR A 115 3.56 -10.90 6.22
C TYR A 115 3.11 -9.51 6.64
N GLU A 116 1.82 -9.34 6.83
CA GLU A 116 1.18 -8.14 7.36
C GLU A 116 0.12 -8.55 8.39
N SER A 117 -0.05 -7.73 9.41
CA SER A 117 -1.12 -7.89 10.41
C SER A 117 -2.40 -7.13 10.00
N LEU A 118 -2.25 -5.93 9.46
CA LEU A 118 -3.34 -5.08 8.96
C LEU A 118 -2.98 -4.36 7.67
N SER A 119 -1.71 -3.94 7.53
CA SER A 119 -1.19 -3.12 6.42
C SER A 119 -1.75 -1.70 6.37
N LEU A 120 -1.28 -0.84 7.29
CA LEU A 120 -1.65 0.57 7.32
C LEU A 120 -1.40 1.26 5.97
N ILE A 121 -0.26 0.99 5.32
CA ILE A 121 0.05 1.56 4.01
C ILE A 121 -1.00 1.21 2.93
N LEU A 122 -1.64 0.03 3.00
CA LEU A 122 -2.72 -0.32 2.08
C LEU A 122 -3.96 0.54 2.35
N LEU A 123 -4.34 0.68 3.62
CA LEU A 123 -5.51 1.46 4.01
C LEU A 123 -5.29 2.96 3.76
N GLU A 124 -4.12 3.50 4.07
CA GLU A 124 -3.73 4.88 3.72
C GLU A 124 -3.82 5.11 2.21
N THR A 125 -3.24 4.21 1.40
CA THR A 125 -3.30 4.26 -0.07
C THR A 125 -4.74 4.26 -0.59
N MET A 126 -5.59 3.40 -0.03
CA MET A 126 -7.01 3.34 -0.38
C MET A 126 -7.76 4.61 0.03
N SER A 127 -7.47 5.17 1.22
CA SER A 127 -8.11 6.42 1.69
C SER A 127 -7.77 7.61 0.79
N GLU A 128 -6.57 7.64 0.24
CA GLU A 128 -6.13 8.63 -0.74
C GLU A 128 -6.66 8.36 -2.17
N GLY A 129 -7.31 7.22 -2.37
CA GLY A 129 -7.87 6.84 -3.66
C GLY A 129 -6.81 6.51 -4.71
N LYS A 130 -5.69 5.95 -4.29
CA LYS A 130 -4.62 5.51 -5.19
C LYS A 130 -4.69 4.03 -5.49
N ALA A 131 -4.35 3.66 -6.71
CA ALA A 131 -4.29 2.26 -7.12
C ALA A 131 -3.10 1.55 -6.48
N MET A 132 -3.33 0.35 -5.98
CA MET A 132 -2.30 -0.47 -5.34
C MET A 132 -2.23 -1.89 -5.91
N LEU A 133 -0.99 -2.41 -5.99
CA LEU A 133 -0.70 -3.79 -6.39
C LEU A 133 0.01 -4.50 -5.24
N VAL A 134 -0.56 -5.57 -4.70
CA VAL A 134 -0.07 -6.23 -3.48
C VAL A 134 0.28 -7.69 -3.69
N ASN A 135 1.09 -8.25 -2.79
CA ASN A 135 1.44 -9.66 -2.82
C ASN A 135 0.28 -10.54 -2.33
N GLY A 136 -0.35 -11.30 -3.23
CA GLY A 136 -1.48 -12.18 -2.92
C GLY A 136 -1.13 -13.41 -2.08
N ARG A 137 0.16 -13.67 -1.82
CA ARG A 137 0.59 -14.70 -0.87
C ARG A 137 0.49 -14.25 0.59
N CYS A 138 0.24 -12.97 0.83
CA CYS A 138 -0.14 -12.45 2.13
C CYS A 138 -1.68 -12.47 2.23
N ASN A 139 -2.21 -13.32 3.12
CA ASN A 139 -3.66 -13.48 3.28
C ASN A 139 -4.36 -12.17 3.65
N VAL A 140 -3.76 -11.37 4.54
CA VAL A 140 -4.30 -10.07 4.95
C VAL A 140 -4.45 -9.12 3.77
N LEU A 141 -3.41 -8.99 2.94
CA LEU A 141 -3.46 -8.12 1.75
C LEU A 141 -4.50 -8.60 0.73
N ARG A 142 -4.58 -9.92 0.52
CA ARG A 142 -5.57 -10.51 -0.39
C ARG A 142 -6.99 -10.29 0.12
N GLU A 143 -7.23 -10.50 1.41
CA GLU A 143 -8.53 -10.28 2.04
C GLU A 143 -9.01 -8.83 1.87
N HIS A 144 -8.13 -7.84 2.07
CA HIS A 144 -8.46 -6.44 1.78
C HIS A 144 -8.82 -6.20 0.32
N CYS A 145 -8.10 -6.82 -0.63
CA CYS A 145 -8.46 -6.71 -2.05
C CYS A 145 -9.87 -7.24 -2.33
N GLU A 146 -10.20 -8.41 -1.78
CA GLU A 146 -11.50 -9.07 -1.98
C GLU A 146 -12.63 -8.30 -1.30
N LYS A 147 -12.47 -7.90 -0.03
CA LYS A 147 -13.47 -7.15 0.74
C LYS A 147 -13.73 -5.74 0.20
N SER A 148 -12.73 -5.11 -0.41
CA SER A 148 -12.86 -3.78 -1.03
C SER A 148 -13.39 -3.82 -2.47
N ASN A 149 -13.90 -4.97 -2.94
CA ASN A 149 -14.29 -5.17 -4.33
C ASN A 149 -13.18 -4.79 -5.32
N TYR A 150 -11.95 -5.25 -5.02
CA TYR A 150 -10.74 -5.01 -5.81
C TYR A 150 -10.35 -3.53 -5.96
N ALA A 151 -10.45 -2.76 -4.87
CA ALA A 151 -9.83 -1.44 -4.76
C ALA A 151 -8.29 -1.51 -4.84
N ALA A 152 -7.71 -2.65 -4.50
CA ALA A 152 -6.33 -3.02 -4.81
C ALA A 152 -6.32 -4.36 -5.55
N LEU A 153 -5.31 -4.58 -6.39
CA LEU A 153 -5.11 -5.86 -7.08
C LEU A 153 -4.00 -6.64 -6.38
N TYR A 154 -4.14 -7.96 -6.28
CA TYR A 154 -3.06 -8.81 -5.83
C TYR A 154 -2.42 -9.61 -6.98
N TYR A 155 -1.13 -9.92 -6.85
CA TYR A 155 -0.39 -10.78 -7.77
C TYR A 155 0.10 -12.05 -7.08
N MET A 156 0.12 -13.17 -7.81
CA MET A 156 0.55 -14.48 -7.30
C MET A 156 1.91 -14.92 -7.83
N SER A 157 2.41 -14.28 -8.90
CA SER A 157 3.66 -14.62 -9.56
C SER A 157 4.29 -13.41 -10.24
N ARG A 158 5.58 -13.52 -10.64
CA ARG A 158 6.26 -12.49 -11.44
C ARG A 158 5.52 -12.16 -12.73
N ARG A 159 5.04 -13.18 -13.47
CA ARG A 159 4.28 -12.96 -14.71
C ARG A 159 2.97 -12.22 -14.45
N ASP A 160 2.26 -12.57 -13.39
CA ASP A 160 1.01 -11.92 -13.00
C ASP A 160 1.25 -10.47 -12.53
N PHE A 161 2.31 -10.23 -11.74
CA PHE A 161 2.76 -8.89 -11.37
C PHE A 161 2.98 -8.01 -12.61
N MET A 162 3.82 -8.47 -13.55
CA MET A 162 4.15 -7.72 -14.75
C MET A 162 2.91 -7.38 -15.60
N ARG A 163 1.98 -8.32 -15.75
CA ARG A 163 0.75 -8.12 -16.50
C ARG A 163 -0.16 -7.08 -15.82
N LYS A 164 -0.37 -7.21 -14.51
CA LYS A 164 -1.21 -6.28 -13.73
C LYS A 164 -0.60 -4.90 -13.65
N LEU A 165 0.71 -4.80 -13.43
CA LEU A 165 1.41 -3.53 -13.45
C LEU A 165 1.27 -2.82 -14.80
N HIS A 166 1.41 -3.56 -15.91
CA HIS A 166 1.23 -2.99 -17.26
C HIS A 166 -0.19 -2.45 -17.48
N ASN A 167 -1.21 -3.16 -17.02
CA ASN A 167 -2.59 -2.69 -17.10
C ASN A 167 -2.79 -1.41 -16.26
N LEU A 168 -2.25 -1.39 -15.02
CA LEU A 168 -2.33 -0.22 -14.15
C LEU A 168 -1.54 0.97 -14.68
N GLU A 169 -0.37 0.76 -15.27
CA GLU A 169 0.42 1.84 -15.89
C GLU A 169 -0.37 2.52 -17.02
N ASN A 170 -1.05 1.74 -17.87
CA ASN A 170 -1.65 2.22 -19.11
C ASN A 170 -3.15 2.56 -19.02
N SER A 171 -3.80 2.31 -17.89
CA SER A 171 -5.24 2.61 -17.74
C SER A 171 -5.48 3.55 -16.54
N GLU A 172 -5.66 4.82 -16.85
CA GLU A 172 -6.06 5.82 -15.85
C GLU A 172 -7.47 5.53 -15.30
N THR A 173 -8.39 5.17 -16.17
CA THR A 173 -9.76 4.80 -15.79
C THR A 173 -9.77 3.67 -14.76
N LEU A 174 -8.95 2.63 -14.97
CA LEU A 174 -8.83 1.53 -13.99
C LEU A 174 -8.33 2.05 -12.63
N ARG A 175 -7.29 2.89 -12.64
CA ARG A 175 -6.75 3.46 -11.39
C ARG A 175 -7.77 4.33 -10.66
N GLN A 176 -8.55 5.15 -11.39
CA GLN A 176 -9.61 5.99 -10.82
C GLN A 176 -10.71 5.14 -10.19
N GLN A 177 -11.23 4.13 -10.90
CA GLN A 177 -12.23 3.21 -10.37
C GLN A 177 -11.75 2.47 -9.12
N MET A 178 -10.50 2.03 -9.10
CA MET A 178 -9.90 1.42 -7.91
C MET A 178 -9.82 2.42 -6.76
N GLY A 179 -9.43 3.66 -7.04
CA GLY A 179 -9.35 4.72 -6.05
C GLY A 179 -10.69 5.06 -5.41
N GLU A 180 -11.77 5.13 -6.18
CA GLU A 180 -13.13 5.37 -5.67
C GLU A 180 -13.58 4.25 -4.72
N LYS A 181 -13.40 2.98 -5.13
CA LYS A 181 -13.69 1.83 -4.29
C LYS A 181 -12.87 1.83 -3.00
N GLY A 182 -11.59 2.24 -3.08
CA GLY A 182 -10.70 2.32 -1.93
C GLY A 182 -11.18 3.33 -0.90
N ARG A 183 -11.52 4.55 -1.33
CA ARG A 183 -12.07 5.58 -0.44
C ARG A 183 -13.34 5.10 0.26
N HIS A 184 -14.25 4.51 -0.49
CA HIS A 184 -15.51 3.99 0.04
C HIS A 184 -15.24 2.90 1.09
N TYR A 185 -14.40 1.92 0.76
CA TYR A 185 -14.05 0.82 1.67
C TYR A 185 -13.45 1.31 3.00
N VAL A 186 -12.50 2.27 2.94
CA VAL A 186 -11.87 2.81 4.15
C VAL A 186 -12.88 3.66 4.95
N GLN A 187 -13.68 4.47 4.28
CA GLN A 187 -14.70 5.29 4.94
C GLN A 187 -15.73 4.44 5.69
N GLU A 188 -16.15 3.32 5.14
CA GLU A 188 -17.12 2.43 5.79
C GLU A 188 -16.54 1.54 6.88
N ASN A 189 -15.25 1.21 6.81
CA ASN A 189 -14.69 0.18 7.68
C ASN A 189 -13.60 0.66 8.63
N TYR A 190 -12.93 1.79 8.33
CA TYR A 190 -11.71 2.23 9.00
C TYR A 190 -11.72 3.74 9.35
N ASN A 191 -12.88 4.39 9.43
CA ASN A 191 -12.97 5.74 9.98
C ASN A 191 -13.03 5.71 11.53
N TRP A 192 -12.52 6.76 12.16
CA TRP A 192 -12.42 6.85 13.61
C TRP A 192 -13.79 6.84 14.32
N GLU A 193 -14.82 7.44 13.75
CA GLU A 193 -16.16 7.48 14.36
C GLU A 193 -16.72 6.05 14.52
N MET A 194 -16.60 5.24 13.47
CA MET A 194 -17.03 3.86 13.51
C MET A 194 -16.19 3.02 14.49
N ILE A 195 -14.87 3.20 14.50
CA ILE A 195 -13.99 2.47 15.42
C ILE A 195 -14.33 2.82 16.87
N ILE A 196 -14.50 4.10 17.19
CA ILE A 196 -14.91 4.54 18.52
C ILE A 196 -16.29 4.01 18.90
N GLY A 197 -17.24 3.98 17.95
CA GLY A 197 -18.56 3.36 18.15
C GLY A 197 -18.48 1.89 18.53
N ARG A 198 -17.65 1.12 17.82
CA ARG A 198 -17.38 -0.29 18.13
C ARG A 198 -16.73 -0.47 19.52
N MET A 199 -15.77 0.40 19.87
CA MET A 199 -15.15 0.40 21.21
C MET A 199 -16.17 0.63 22.32
N LYS A 200 -17.04 1.64 22.17
CA LYS A 200 -18.11 1.93 23.15
C LYS A 200 -19.04 0.76 23.35
N ASN A 201 -19.46 0.10 22.24
CA ASN A 201 -20.33 -1.07 22.31
C ASN A 201 -19.67 -2.23 23.07
N VAL A 202 -18.39 -2.51 22.83
CA VAL A 202 -17.67 -3.56 23.57
C VAL A 202 -17.57 -3.23 25.06
N ILE A 203 -17.27 -1.96 25.41
CA ILE A 203 -17.21 -1.53 26.81
C ILE A 203 -18.58 -1.70 27.51
N GLN A 204 -19.68 -1.33 26.83
CA GLN A 204 -21.02 -1.49 27.36
C GLN A 204 -21.45 -2.97 27.56
N MET A 205 -20.92 -3.89 26.75
CA MET A 205 -21.15 -5.33 26.93
C MET A 205 -20.38 -5.92 28.11
N LEU A 206 -19.36 -5.22 28.62
CA LEU A 206 -18.52 -5.64 29.74
C LEU A 206 -18.94 -5.03 31.08
N SER A 207 -19.79 -3.99 31.05
CA SER A 207 -20.36 -3.34 32.23
C SER A 207 -21.68 -4.01 32.63
#